data_62c7d2902dc30d7d75f8e6b022edc757
#
_entry.id   62c7d2902dc30d7d75f8e6b022edc757
#
_cell.length_a   1.000
_cell.length_b   1.000
_cell.length_c   1.000
_cell.angle_alpha   90.00
_cell.angle_beta   90.00
_cell.angle_gamma   90.00
#
_symmetry.space_group_name_H-M   'P 1'
#
loop_
_entity.id
_entity.type
_entity.pdbx_description
1 polymer ?
#
loop_
_entity_poly.entity_id
_entity_poly.type
_entity_poly.pdbx_seq_one_letter_code
_entity_poly.pdbx_strand_id
1 'polypeptide(L)'
;MDDNALPIVIMTRNDDEFLELCIESIINNTLYPYFIYVIDNSSNSPIQNALLDKYAAYKNIKTLKNKNNLWVLGVNEHLKKIKDSHSSNYFLLTDGDIEFPSLNENKECWLTVLVKYMEQYKCIGKLGMSLDWADIENDMYFENILSQEKALYDE
;
A
#
# COMPACT_ATOMS: atom_id res chain seq x y z
N MET A 1 -1.26 3.40 -20.46
CA MET A 1 -0.66 3.49 -19.11
C MET A 1 0.47 4.50 -19.20
N ASP A 2 0.67 5.29 -18.18
CA ASP A 2 1.90 6.07 -18.06
C ASP A 2 2.99 5.08 -17.62
N ASP A 3 3.92 4.78 -18.52
CA ASP A 3 4.98 3.79 -18.28
C ASP A 3 5.92 4.21 -17.14
N ASN A 4 5.89 5.49 -16.74
CA ASN A 4 6.68 6.05 -15.64
C ASN A 4 5.93 6.03 -14.29
N ALA A 5 4.67 5.59 -14.25
CA ALA A 5 3.93 5.51 -13.01
C ALA A 5 4.54 4.47 -12.07
N LEU A 6 4.73 4.84 -10.80
CA LEU A 6 5.23 3.92 -9.77
C LEU A 6 4.12 2.94 -9.38
N PRO A 7 4.33 1.62 -9.48
CA PRO A 7 3.33 0.66 -9.03
C PRO A 7 3.21 0.66 -7.50
N ILE A 8 1.99 0.88 -7.01
CA ILE A 8 1.59 0.70 -5.62
C ILE A 8 0.85 -0.62 -5.53
N VAL A 9 1.37 -1.55 -4.76
CA VAL A 9 0.81 -2.90 -4.60
C VAL A 9 0.21 -3.01 -3.21
N ILE A 10 -1.10 -3.18 -3.16
CA ILE A 10 -1.89 -3.34 -1.93
C ILE A 10 -2.28 -4.81 -1.81
N MET A 11 -1.95 -5.46 -0.70
CA MET A 11 -2.46 -6.79 -0.39
C MET A 11 -3.62 -6.68 0.61
N THR A 12 -4.71 -7.37 0.33
CA THR A 12 -5.92 -7.33 1.17
C THR A 12 -6.61 -8.68 1.27
N ARG A 13 -7.38 -8.89 2.34
CA ARG A 13 -8.27 -10.03 2.48
C ARG A 13 -9.36 -9.78 3.51
N ASN A 14 -10.64 -9.73 3.07
CA ASN A 14 -11.81 -9.51 3.93
C ASN A 14 -11.69 -8.29 4.84
N ASP A 15 -11.21 -7.20 4.29
CA ASP A 15 -10.83 -5.98 4.99
C ASP A 15 -11.45 -4.77 4.26
N ASP A 16 -12.74 -4.85 4.04
CA ASP A 16 -13.45 -3.95 3.12
C ASP A 16 -13.46 -2.49 3.59
N GLU A 17 -13.69 -2.22 4.86
CA GLU A 17 -13.74 -0.87 5.43
C GLU A 17 -12.37 -0.19 5.36
N PHE A 18 -11.32 -0.84 5.83
CA PHE A 18 -9.97 -0.28 5.84
C PHE A 18 -9.38 -0.19 4.43
N LEU A 19 -9.66 -1.18 3.55
CA LEU A 19 -9.23 -1.13 2.16
C LEU A 19 -9.77 0.11 1.44
N GLU A 20 -11.02 0.50 1.68
CA GLU A 20 -11.58 1.71 1.09
C GLU A 20 -10.82 2.95 1.57
N LEU A 21 -10.57 3.08 2.87
CA LEU A 21 -9.77 4.18 3.44
C LEU A 21 -8.35 4.21 2.87
N CYS A 22 -7.70 3.08 2.77
CA CYS A 22 -6.36 2.95 2.17
C CYS A 22 -6.35 3.49 0.73
N ILE A 23 -7.23 3.00 -0.13
CA ILE A 23 -7.27 3.41 -1.55
C ILE A 23 -7.62 4.91 -1.68
N GLU A 24 -8.62 5.39 -0.93
CA GLU A 24 -9.02 6.79 -0.98
C GLU A 24 -7.91 7.72 -0.47
N SER A 25 -7.17 7.32 0.58
CA SER A 25 -6.03 8.11 1.05
C SER A 25 -4.93 8.21 -0.01
N ILE A 26 -4.64 7.13 -0.74
CA ILE A 26 -3.68 7.18 -1.85
C ILE A 26 -4.18 8.12 -2.96
N ILE A 27 -5.45 8.00 -3.36
CA ILE A 27 -6.05 8.82 -4.43
C ILE A 27 -5.99 10.32 -4.05
N ASN A 28 -6.35 10.65 -2.82
CA ASN A 28 -6.46 12.03 -2.38
C ASN A 28 -5.12 12.68 -2.01
N ASN A 29 -4.15 11.89 -1.56
CA ASN A 29 -2.91 12.38 -0.95
C ASN A 29 -1.65 12.15 -1.81
N THR A 30 -1.78 11.58 -3.02
CA THR A 30 -0.62 11.28 -3.86
C THR A 30 -0.60 12.13 -5.12
N LEU A 31 0.44 12.95 -5.25
CA LEU A 31 0.70 13.79 -6.44
C LEU A 31 1.73 13.18 -7.39
N TYR A 32 2.53 12.24 -6.92
CA TYR A 32 3.49 11.50 -7.76
C TYR A 32 2.76 10.58 -8.73
N PRO A 33 3.21 10.39 -9.97
CA PRO A 33 2.56 9.45 -10.90
C PRO A 33 2.57 8.03 -10.36
N TYR A 34 1.40 7.40 -10.23
CA TYR A 34 1.24 6.07 -9.68
C TYR A 34 0.21 5.23 -10.42
N PHE A 35 0.32 3.91 -10.21
CA PHE A 35 -0.68 2.93 -10.63
C PHE A 35 -0.92 1.92 -9.49
N ILE A 36 -2.15 1.73 -9.08
CA ILE A 36 -2.51 0.83 -7.97
C ILE A 36 -2.82 -0.57 -8.49
N TYR A 37 -2.22 -1.57 -7.85
CA TYR A 37 -2.60 -2.97 -7.96
C TYR A 37 -3.16 -3.44 -6.62
N VAL A 38 -4.44 -3.77 -6.57
CA VAL A 38 -5.07 -4.38 -5.39
C VAL A 38 -5.07 -5.89 -5.58
N ILE A 39 -4.28 -6.59 -4.76
CA ILE A 39 -4.20 -8.04 -4.77
C ILE A 39 -5.10 -8.59 -3.68
N ASP A 40 -6.25 -9.10 -4.09
CA ASP A 40 -7.20 -9.78 -3.21
C ASP A 40 -6.75 -11.22 -2.94
N ASN A 41 -6.42 -11.52 -1.71
CA ASN A 41 -5.92 -12.82 -1.30
C ASN A 41 -7.06 -13.79 -0.96
N SER A 42 -7.97 -13.98 -1.93
CA SER A 42 -9.13 -14.88 -1.85
C SER A 42 -10.17 -14.46 -0.80
N SER A 43 -10.64 -13.22 -0.87
CA SER A 43 -11.75 -12.75 -0.04
C SER A 43 -13.06 -13.44 -0.40
N ASN A 44 -13.89 -13.64 0.61
CA ASN A 44 -15.24 -14.17 0.50
C ASN A 44 -16.33 -13.18 0.94
N SER A 45 -15.94 -11.98 1.40
CA SER A 45 -16.86 -10.89 1.72
C SER A 45 -17.52 -10.36 0.46
N PRO A 46 -18.88 -10.30 0.38
CA PRO A 46 -19.57 -9.67 -0.73
C PRO A 46 -19.28 -8.16 -0.83
N ILE A 47 -19.08 -7.49 0.31
CA ILE A 47 -18.76 -6.06 0.38
C ILE A 47 -17.39 -5.83 -0.23
N GLN A 48 -16.38 -6.60 0.16
CA GLN A 48 -15.05 -6.53 -0.45
C GLN A 48 -15.08 -6.76 -1.97
N ASN A 49 -15.84 -7.74 -2.44
CA ASN A 49 -15.95 -8.00 -3.87
C ASN A 49 -16.57 -6.79 -4.61
N ALA A 50 -17.64 -6.20 -4.06
CA ALA A 50 -18.26 -5.00 -4.63
C ALA A 50 -17.29 -3.79 -4.63
N LEU A 51 -16.48 -3.65 -3.59
CA LEU A 51 -15.46 -2.62 -3.48
C LEU A 51 -14.36 -2.80 -4.54
N LEU A 52 -13.89 -4.02 -4.75
CA LEU A 52 -12.91 -4.34 -5.78
C LEU A 52 -13.45 -4.03 -7.19
N ASP A 53 -14.72 -4.35 -7.44
CA ASP A 53 -15.39 -4.03 -8.72
C ASP A 53 -15.54 -2.50 -8.91
N LYS A 54 -15.87 -1.74 -7.84
CA LYS A 54 -15.91 -0.28 -7.85
C LYS A 54 -14.57 0.29 -8.31
N TYR A 55 -13.46 -0.14 -7.69
CA TYR A 55 -12.15 0.41 -8.01
C TYR A 55 -11.56 -0.11 -9.32
N ALA A 56 -11.95 -1.29 -9.79
CA ALA A 56 -11.55 -1.79 -11.12
C ALA A 56 -12.01 -0.89 -12.27
N ALA A 57 -13.00 -0.02 -12.03
CA ALA A 57 -13.46 0.97 -13.02
C ALA A 57 -12.50 2.17 -13.19
N TYR A 58 -11.56 2.38 -12.27
CA TYR A 58 -10.59 3.47 -12.34
C TYR A 58 -9.46 3.12 -13.32
N LYS A 59 -9.04 4.10 -14.14
CA LYS A 59 -8.04 3.88 -15.20
C LYS A 59 -6.64 3.52 -14.68
N ASN A 60 -6.34 3.94 -13.46
CA ASN A 60 -5.04 3.72 -12.80
C ASN A 60 -5.10 2.74 -11.63
N ILE A 61 -6.16 1.92 -11.57
CA ILE A 61 -6.31 0.85 -10.57
C ILE A 61 -6.61 -0.47 -11.28
N LYS A 62 -5.95 -1.53 -10.85
CA LYS A 62 -6.20 -2.89 -11.30
C LYS A 62 -6.37 -3.83 -10.13
N THR A 63 -7.47 -4.56 -10.09
CA THR A 63 -7.72 -5.61 -9.11
C THR A 63 -7.26 -6.96 -9.64
N LEU A 64 -6.59 -7.73 -8.78
CA LEU A 64 -6.08 -9.06 -9.06
C LEU A 64 -6.55 -9.98 -7.95
N LYS A 65 -7.09 -11.16 -8.27
CA LYS A 65 -7.63 -12.08 -7.26
C LYS A 65 -6.88 -13.40 -7.26
N ASN A 66 -6.36 -13.77 -6.10
CA ASN A 66 -5.77 -15.10 -5.87
C ASN A 66 -6.88 -16.15 -5.76
N LYS A 67 -6.63 -17.34 -6.25
CA LYS A 67 -7.58 -18.47 -6.14
C LYS A 67 -7.74 -18.96 -4.71
N ASN A 68 -6.68 -18.87 -3.92
CA ASN A 68 -6.61 -19.30 -2.53
C ASN A 68 -5.93 -18.23 -1.69
N ASN A 69 -6.16 -18.26 -0.37
CA ASN A 69 -5.38 -17.46 0.56
C ASN A 69 -3.94 -18.01 0.64
N LEU A 70 -2.99 -17.23 0.16
CA LEU A 70 -1.56 -17.55 0.15
C LEU A 70 -0.78 -16.84 1.26
N TRP A 71 -1.49 -16.23 2.23
CA TRP A 71 -0.88 -15.44 3.29
C TRP A 71 0.05 -14.37 2.70
N VAL A 72 1.17 -14.13 3.38
CA VAL A 72 2.17 -13.13 2.93
C VAL A 72 2.75 -13.42 1.53
N LEU A 73 2.61 -14.63 1.01
CA LEU A 73 3.07 -14.99 -0.32
C LEU A 73 2.10 -14.61 -1.44
N GLY A 74 0.91 -14.10 -1.08
CA GLY A 74 -0.14 -13.74 -2.05
C GLY A 74 0.27 -12.72 -3.11
N VAL A 75 1.26 -11.90 -2.80
CA VAL A 75 1.80 -10.90 -3.71
C VAL A 75 2.75 -11.50 -4.76
N ASN A 76 3.49 -12.56 -4.40
CA ASN A 76 4.62 -13.08 -5.20
C ASN A 76 4.22 -13.53 -6.60
N GLU A 77 3.01 -14.07 -6.77
CA GLU A 77 2.52 -14.51 -8.09
C GLU A 77 2.36 -13.36 -9.09
N HIS A 78 2.21 -12.13 -8.58
CA HIS A 78 1.92 -10.95 -9.36
C HIS A 78 3.10 -10.00 -9.51
N LEU A 79 4.00 -9.92 -8.50
CA LEU A 79 5.09 -8.93 -8.45
C LEU A 79 5.95 -8.88 -9.70
N LYS A 80 6.34 -10.04 -10.24
CA LYS A 80 7.16 -10.08 -11.45
C LYS A 80 6.44 -9.43 -12.63
N LYS A 81 5.17 -9.77 -12.85
CA LYS A 81 4.35 -9.23 -13.95
C LYS A 81 4.12 -7.73 -13.78
N ILE A 82 3.89 -7.29 -12.53
CA ILE A 82 3.71 -5.88 -12.20
C ILE A 82 5.00 -5.12 -12.52
N LYS A 83 6.14 -5.60 -12.03
CA LYS A 83 7.45 -5.00 -12.30
C LYS A 83 7.75 -4.91 -13.80
N ASP A 84 7.50 -5.98 -14.55
CA ASP A 84 7.76 -6.03 -15.98
C ASP A 84 6.81 -5.12 -16.81
N SER A 85 5.73 -4.64 -16.21
CA SER A 85 4.74 -3.75 -16.84
C SER A 85 5.04 -2.25 -16.64
N HIS A 86 6.05 -1.91 -15.86
CA HIS A 86 6.42 -0.52 -15.55
C HIS A 86 7.91 -0.30 -15.76
N SER A 87 8.28 0.90 -16.22
CA SER A 87 9.68 1.34 -16.34
C SER A 87 10.25 1.91 -15.03
N SER A 88 9.42 2.07 -14.00
CA SER A 88 9.86 2.53 -12.67
C SER A 88 10.87 1.56 -12.06
N ASN A 89 11.95 2.10 -11.49
CA ASN A 89 12.94 1.33 -10.73
C ASN A 89 12.43 0.90 -9.35
N TYR A 90 11.32 1.46 -8.90
CA TYR A 90 10.74 1.25 -7.59
C TYR A 90 9.32 0.76 -7.69
N PHE A 91 8.88 0.07 -6.67
CA PHE A 91 7.48 -0.20 -6.38
C PHE A 91 7.24 -0.01 -4.88
N LEU A 92 5.99 0.29 -4.53
CA LEU A 92 5.56 0.35 -3.15
C LEU A 92 4.75 -0.92 -2.84
N LEU A 93 4.96 -1.49 -1.67
CA LEU A 93 4.16 -2.59 -1.13
C LEU A 93 3.54 -2.14 0.18
N THR A 94 2.24 -2.35 0.36
CA THR A 94 1.50 -2.03 1.58
C THR A 94 0.39 -3.04 1.83
N ASP A 95 -0.05 -3.11 3.08
CA ASP A 95 -1.29 -3.79 3.45
C ASP A 95 -2.50 -2.88 3.18
N GLY A 96 -3.70 -3.46 3.18
CA GLY A 96 -4.94 -2.75 2.84
C GLY A 96 -5.53 -1.92 3.97
N ASP A 97 -4.92 -1.94 5.15
CA ASP A 97 -5.35 -1.23 6.37
C ASP A 97 -4.47 -0.01 6.70
N ILE A 98 -3.65 0.43 5.76
CA ILE A 98 -2.77 1.60 5.93
C ILE A 98 -3.40 2.83 5.30
N GLU A 99 -3.59 3.88 6.07
CA GLU A 99 -3.99 5.21 5.61
C GLU A 99 -2.75 6.08 5.36
N PHE A 100 -2.66 6.66 4.16
CA PHE A 100 -1.51 7.47 3.75
C PHE A 100 -1.72 8.94 4.10
N PRO A 101 -0.66 9.62 4.63
CA PRO A 101 -0.78 10.98 5.14
C PRO A 101 -1.05 11.98 4.00
N SER A 102 -1.69 13.07 4.36
CA SER A 102 -1.86 14.24 3.51
C SER A 102 -0.51 14.92 3.18
N LEU A 103 -0.54 15.94 2.34
CA LEU A 103 0.65 16.69 1.98
C LEU A 103 1.34 17.25 3.23
N ASN A 104 2.68 17.18 3.25
CA ASN A 104 3.46 17.76 4.32
C ASN A 104 3.43 19.31 4.29
N GLU A 105 4.08 19.97 5.26
CA GLU A 105 4.16 21.43 5.38
C GLU A 105 4.75 22.09 4.12
N ASN A 106 5.61 21.39 3.38
CA ASN A 106 6.20 21.85 2.12
C ASN A 106 5.33 21.57 0.89
N LYS A 107 4.09 21.07 1.09
CA LYS A 107 3.16 20.65 0.02
C LYS A 107 3.69 19.52 -0.86
N GLU A 108 4.57 18.69 -0.32
CA GLU A 108 5.04 17.47 -0.98
C GLU A 108 4.22 16.28 -0.51
N CYS A 109 3.86 15.39 -1.42
CA CYS A 109 3.19 14.15 -1.04
C CYS A 109 4.21 13.13 -0.51
N TRP A 110 3.74 12.25 0.34
CA TRP A 110 4.53 11.20 0.98
C TRP A 110 5.35 10.37 -0.03
N LEU A 111 4.77 9.99 -1.18
CA LEU A 111 5.46 9.18 -2.19
C LEU A 111 6.60 9.94 -2.86
N THR A 112 6.42 11.24 -3.11
CA THR A 112 7.51 12.11 -3.61
C THR A 112 8.69 12.12 -2.65
N VAL A 113 8.42 12.22 -1.35
CA VAL A 113 9.48 12.21 -0.32
C VAL A 113 10.23 10.88 -0.32
N LEU A 114 9.52 9.75 -0.31
CA LEU A 114 10.14 8.42 -0.35
C LEU A 114 11.03 8.23 -1.59
N VAL A 115 10.51 8.58 -2.77
CA VAL A 115 11.28 8.46 -4.03
C VAL A 115 12.52 9.34 -4.00
N LYS A 116 12.44 10.59 -3.52
CA LYS A 116 13.61 11.47 -3.36
C LYS A 116 14.70 10.84 -2.50
N TYR A 117 14.35 10.23 -1.36
CA TYR A 117 15.31 9.55 -0.50
C TYR A 117 15.95 8.34 -1.20
N MET A 118 15.15 7.50 -1.89
CA MET A 118 15.67 6.37 -2.65
C MET A 118 16.60 6.79 -3.79
N GLU A 119 16.31 7.94 -4.45
CA GLU A 119 17.17 8.50 -5.49
C GLU A 119 18.46 9.11 -4.92
N GLN A 120 18.38 9.76 -3.78
CA GLN A 120 19.53 10.37 -3.12
C GLN A 120 20.51 9.35 -2.55
N TYR A 121 19.99 8.28 -1.95
CA TYR A 121 20.80 7.29 -1.22
C TYR A 121 20.72 5.92 -1.91
N LYS A 122 21.55 5.71 -2.93
CA LYS A 122 21.52 4.47 -3.75
C LYS A 122 21.90 3.19 -3.01
N CYS A 123 22.40 3.28 -1.78
CA CYS A 123 22.64 2.13 -0.91
C CYS A 123 21.39 1.62 -0.20
N ILE A 124 20.28 2.39 -0.20
CA ILE A 124 19.02 1.97 0.41
C ILE A 124 18.33 0.95 -0.50
N GLY A 125 18.16 -0.26 0.00
CA GLY A 125 17.42 -1.33 -0.70
C GLY A 125 15.91 -1.30 -0.42
N LYS A 126 15.49 -0.75 0.74
CA LYS A 126 14.09 -0.63 1.18
C LYS A 126 13.96 0.58 2.09
N LEU A 127 12.87 1.33 1.90
CA LEU A 127 12.51 2.48 2.74
C LEU A 127 11.04 2.37 3.09
N GLY A 128 10.70 2.60 4.35
CA GLY A 128 9.31 2.65 4.84
C GLY A 128 9.05 3.95 5.59
N MET A 129 7.79 4.18 5.91
CA MET A 129 7.34 5.22 6.83
C MET A 129 7.04 4.58 8.18
N SER A 130 7.24 5.33 9.26
CA SER A 130 6.74 4.95 10.58
C SER A 130 5.23 5.05 10.63
N LEU A 131 4.59 4.16 11.38
CA LEU A 131 3.17 4.28 11.68
C LEU A 131 2.92 5.41 12.67
N ASP A 132 1.80 6.11 12.53
CA ASP A 132 1.26 7.00 13.54
C ASP A 132 0.40 6.18 14.51
N TRP A 133 0.67 6.32 15.79
CA TRP A 133 0.01 5.57 16.86
C TRP A 133 -1.09 6.34 17.57
N ALA A 134 -1.30 7.61 17.21
CA ALA A 134 -2.21 8.49 17.93
C ALA A 134 -3.64 7.94 18.03
N ASP A 135 -4.11 7.27 16.99
CA ASP A 135 -5.48 6.75 16.94
C ASP A 135 -5.68 5.44 17.72
N ILE A 136 -4.59 4.70 18.00
CA ILE A 136 -4.67 3.40 18.69
C ILE A 136 -4.22 3.46 20.16
N GLU A 137 -3.77 4.61 20.66
CA GLU A 137 -3.32 4.78 22.06
C GLU A 137 -4.36 4.40 23.10
N ASN A 138 -5.65 4.44 22.74
CA ASN A 138 -6.76 4.06 23.62
C ASN A 138 -7.28 2.63 23.39
N ASP A 139 -6.69 1.88 22.47
CA ASP A 139 -7.05 0.48 22.22
C ASP A 139 -6.53 -0.41 23.36
N MET A 140 -7.36 -1.39 23.80
CA MET A 140 -6.98 -2.32 24.85
C MET A 140 -5.79 -3.22 24.48
N TYR A 141 -5.46 -3.33 23.19
CA TYR A 141 -4.33 -4.11 22.67
C TYR A 141 -3.10 -3.23 22.37
N PHE A 142 -3.18 -1.92 22.60
CA PHE A 142 -2.14 -0.96 22.27
C PHE A 142 -0.76 -1.36 22.79
N GLU A 143 -0.66 -1.74 24.07
CA GLU A 143 0.61 -2.15 24.68
C GLU A 143 1.23 -3.38 23.99
N ASN A 144 0.42 -4.33 23.53
CA ASN A 144 0.90 -5.50 22.82
C ASN A 144 1.37 -5.13 21.40
N ILE A 145 0.61 -4.30 20.70
CA ILE A 145 0.96 -3.81 19.37
C ILE A 145 2.25 -2.99 19.45
N LEU A 146 2.31 -2.04 20.39
CA LEU A 146 3.46 -1.16 20.59
C LEU A 146 4.73 -1.95 20.92
N SER A 147 4.63 -3.01 21.74
CA SER A 147 5.78 -3.85 22.10
C SER A 147 6.32 -4.65 20.91
N GLN A 148 5.45 -5.14 20.04
CA GLN A 148 5.82 -5.83 18.81
C GLN A 148 6.51 -4.89 17.83
N GLU A 149 5.96 -3.71 17.63
CA GLU A 149 6.52 -2.72 16.70
C GLU A 149 7.84 -2.13 17.21
N LYS A 150 7.94 -1.78 18.50
CA LYS A 150 9.23 -1.33 19.06
C LYS A 150 10.36 -2.32 18.85
N ALA A 151 10.08 -3.62 18.96
CA ALA A 151 11.07 -4.66 18.69
C ALA A 151 11.61 -4.64 17.25
N LEU A 152 10.91 -4.04 16.30
CA LEU A 152 11.35 -3.88 14.90
C LEU A 152 12.26 -2.65 14.70
N TYR A 153 12.25 -1.69 15.63
CA TYR A 153 13.04 -0.45 15.52
C TYR A 153 14.31 -0.47 16.40
N ASP A 154 14.39 -1.39 17.35
CA ASP A 154 15.50 -1.47 18.33
C ASP A 154 16.67 -2.37 17.85
N GLU A 155 16.66 -2.86 16.59
CA GLU A 155 17.76 -3.54 15.92
C GLU A 155 18.57 -2.57 15.01
#